data_1e3fe7dfaa43af13bdd45909d03b537a
#
_entry.id   1e3fe7dfaa43af13bdd45909d03b537a
#
_cell.length_a   1.000
_cell.length_b   1.000
_cell.length_c   1.000
_cell.angle_alpha   90.00
_cell.angle_beta   90.00
_cell.angle_gamma   90.00
#
_symmetry.space_group_name_H-M   'P 1'
#
loop_
_entity.id
_entity.type
_entity.pdbx_description
1 polymer ?
#
loop_
_entity_poly.entity_id
_entity_poly.type
_entity_poly.pdbx_seq_one_letter_code
_entity_poly.pdbx_strand_id
1 'polypeptide(L)'
;MMTRKSAMIGSLVVLGAALLLSRWTGTRDKDWPVPVEAAKLKNPVKATPENLAAARAIYMDKCANCHGEKGFGDGPEAGMYDPPPASLADASMMNGMPDGEIYWKITEGRKPMPSFKNQLSDEQRWQLVNFLRTLVPKPPAKKPGAIKP
;
A
#
# COMPACT_ATOMS: atom_id res chain seq x y z
N MET A 1 52.18 63.66 -7.35
CA MET A 1 50.70 63.50 -7.29
C MET A 1 50.36 62.05 -7.59
N MET A 2 50.03 61.28 -6.57
CA MET A 2 49.82 59.86 -6.68
C MET A 2 48.31 59.58 -6.68
N THR A 3 47.77 59.00 -7.75
CA THR A 3 46.38 58.52 -7.84
C THR A 3 46.31 57.04 -7.53
N ARG A 4 45.71 56.71 -6.39
CA ARG A 4 45.42 55.39 -5.98
C ARG A 4 44.24 54.82 -6.79
N LYS A 5 44.47 53.78 -7.53
CA LYS A 5 43.38 52.93 -8.15
C LYS A 5 42.90 51.94 -7.12
N SER A 6 41.65 52.10 -6.68
CA SER A 6 40.96 51.15 -5.83
C SER A 6 40.42 50.00 -6.69
N ALA A 7 40.89 48.79 -6.44
CA ALA A 7 40.35 47.59 -7.05
C ALA A 7 39.13 47.14 -6.26
N MET A 8 37.97 47.16 -6.90
CA MET A 8 36.73 46.51 -6.37
C MET A 8 36.79 45.02 -6.63
N ILE A 9 36.93 44.26 -5.58
CA ILE A 9 36.81 42.83 -5.61
C ILE A 9 35.31 42.51 -5.54
N GLY A 10 34.73 42.08 -6.68
CA GLY A 10 33.35 41.60 -6.74
C GLY A 10 33.25 40.22 -6.15
N SER A 11 32.58 40.10 -4.99
CA SER A 11 32.20 38.82 -4.43
C SER A 11 31.08 38.20 -5.26
N LEU A 12 31.41 37.15 -6.00
CA LEU A 12 30.43 36.28 -6.62
C LEU A 12 29.83 35.39 -5.54
N VAL A 13 28.62 35.70 -5.08
CA VAL A 13 27.82 34.79 -4.24
C VAL A 13 27.19 33.77 -5.15
N VAL A 14 27.76 32.59 -5.18
CA VAL A 14 27.16 31.41 -5.83
C VAL A 14 26.05 30.89 -4.90
N LEU A 15 24.80 31.29 -5.19
CA LEU A 15 23.63 30.64 -4.57
C LEU A 15 23.49 29.22 -5.15
N GLY A 16 24.02 28.24 -4.41
CA GLY A 16 23.75 26.84 -4.64
C GLY A 16 22.28 26.54 -4.34
N ALA A 17 21.47 26.47 -5.38
CA ALA A 17 20.11 25.93 -5.27
C ALA A 17 20.20 24.43 -4.97
N ALA A 18 20.16 24.06 -3.69
CA ALA A 18 19.96 22.69 -3.26
C ALA A 18 18.54 22.30 -3.65
N LEU A 19 18.40 21.62 -4.79
CA LEU A 19 17.20 20.91 -5.19
C LEU A 19 16.97 19.79 -4.15
N LEU A 20 16.16 20.09 -3.14
CA LEU A 20 15.58 19.09 -2.25
C LEU A 20 14.64 18.25 -3.10
N LEU A 21 15.17 17.19 -3.67
CA LEU A 21 14.38 16.08 -4.20
C LEU A 21 13.64 15.48 -3.00
N SER A 22 12.45 16.01 -2.75
CA SER A 22 11.49 15.40 -1.83
C SER A 22 11.20 14.01 -2.37
N ARG A 23 11.94 13.01 -1.89
CA ARG A 23 11.59 11.61 -2.07
C ARG A 23 10.25 11.44 -1.40
N TRP A 24 9.21 11.46 -2.21
CA TRP A 24 7.88 11.05 -1.79
C TRP A 24 7.96 9.56 -1.43
N THR A 25 8.39 9.29 -0.23
CA THR A 25 8.22 7.98 0.37
C THR A 25 6.73 7.84 0.61
N GLY A 26 6.07 7.04 -0.23
CA GLY A 26 4.67 6.71 -0.04
C GLY A 26 4.45 6.41 1.44
N THR A 27 3.57 7.16 2.07
CA THR A 27 3.25 7.02 3.48
C THR A 27 2.64 5.64 3.65
N ARG A 28 3.45 4.66 4.09
CA ARG A 28 2.89 3.50 4.78
C ARG A 28 1.93 4.08 5.80
N ASP A 29 0.78 3.44 5.96
CA ASP A 29 -0.24 3.84 6.92
C ASP A 29 0.37 3.92 8.35
N LYS A 30 1.14 5.00 8.59
CA LYS A 30 1.82 5.27 9.87
C LYS A 30 0.81 5.40 11.01
N ASP A 31 -0.44 5.67 10.63
CA ASP A 31 -1.51 5.91 11.58
C ASP A 31 -2.22 4.62 12.02
N TRP A 32 -1.85 3.47 11.45
CA TRP A 32 -2.38 2.17 11.89
C TRP A 32 -1.25 1.22 12.29
N PRO A 33 -0.70 1.39 13.50
CA PRO A 33 0.42 0.59 13.98
C PRO A 33 -0.02 -0.87 14.16
N VAL A 34 0.78 -1.77 13.59
CA VAL A 34 0.60 -3.22 13.70
C VAL A 34 1.70 -3.78 14.60
N PRO A 35 1.37 -4.64 15.57
CA PRO A 35 2.38 -5.30 16.39
C PRO A 35 3.41 -6.04 15.53
N VAL A 36 4.69 -5.90 15.86
CA VAL A 36 5.79 -6.51 15.10
C VAL A 36 5.60 -8.02 14.96
N GLU A 37 5.11 -8.67 16.00
CA GLU A 37 4.89 -10.12 15.98
C GLU A 37 3.75 -10.51 15.06
N ALA A 38 2.68 -9.70 14.96
CA ALA A 38 1.60 -9.93 14.01
C ALA A 38 2.10 -9.80 12.56
N ALA A 39 2.93 -8.78 12.27
CA ALA A 39 3.49 -8.60 10.94
C ALA A 39 4.43 -9.74 10.50
N LYS A 40 5.04 -10.46 11.44
CA LYS A 40 5.92 -11.61 11.15
C LYS A 40 5.16 -12.90 10.82
N LEU A 41 3.86 -12.96 11.10
CA LEU A 41 3.07 -14.16 10.83
C LEU A 41 3.11 -14.50 9.35
N LYS A 42 3.22 -15.79 9.07
CA LYS A 42 3.18 -16.33 7.70
C LYS A 42 1.81 -16.92 7.44
N ASN A 43 1.30 -16.72 6.23
CA ASN A 43 0.03 -17.29 5.84
C ASN A 43 0.13 -18.83 5.77
N PRO A 44 -0.60 -19.58 6.61
CA PRO A 44 -0.57 -21.03 6.59
C PRO A 44 -1.46 -21.62 5.49
N VAL A 45 -2.34 -20.80 4.88
CA VAL A 45 -3.34 -21.26 3.90
C VAL A 45 -2.80 -21.09 2.49
N LYS A 46 -2.87 -22.16 1.69
CA LYS A 46 -2.45 -22.13 0.28
C LYS A 46 -3.47 -21.38 -0.58
N ALA A 47 -2.97 -20.63 -1.56
CA ALA A 47 -3.80 -19.92 -2.54
C ALA A 47 -4.27 -20.87 -3.66
N THR A 48 -5.10 -21.88 -3.30
CA THR A 48 -5.71 -22.77 -4.30
C THR A 48 -6.92 -22.10 -4.95
N PRO A 49 -7.34 -22.54 -6.15
CA PRO A 49 -8.54 -22.01 -6.79
C PRO A 49 -9.79 -22.05 -5.88
N GLU A 50 -9.96 -23.11 -5.11
CA GLU A 50 -11.07 -23.30 -4.18
C GLU A 50 -11.02 -22.27 -3.05
N ASN A 51 -9.85 -22.09 -2.42
CA ASN A 51 -9.65 -21.12 -1.35
C ASN A 51 -9.83 -19.69 -1.85
N LEU A 52 -9.37 -19.38 -3.06
CA LEU A 52 -9.55 -18.05 -3.66
C LEU A 52 -11.03 -17.80 -4.01
N ALA A 53 -11.77 -18.81 -4.48
CA ALA A 53 -13.19 -18.67 -4.76
C ALA A 53 -13.99 -18.43 -3.46
N ALA A 54 -13.70 -19.18 -2.39
CA ALA A 54 -14.31 -18.99 -1.08
C ALA A 54 -14.01 -17.58 -0.52
N ALA A 55 -12.75 -17.16 -0.59
CA ALA A 55 -12.35 -15.82 -0.14
C ALA A 55 -13.02 -14.72 -0.96
N ARG A 56 -13.15 -14.90 -2.29
CA ARG A 56 -13.86 -13.93 -3.13
C ARG A 56 -15.31 -13.77 -2.70
N ALA A 57 -16.01 -14.86 -2.39
CA ALA A 57 -17.39 -14.79 -1.92
C ALA A 57 -17.49 -13.98 -0.61
N ILE A 58 -16.59 -14.21 0.35
CA ILE A 58 -16.53 -13.46 1.60
C ILE A 58 -16.21 -11.97 1.31
N TYR A 59 -15.27 -11.71 0.42
CA TYR A 59 -14.88 -10.34 0.04
C TYR A 59 -16.07 -9.57 -0.54
N MET A 60 -16.80 -10.16 -1.45
CA MET A 60 -17.98 -9.55 -2.08
C MET A 60 -19.09 -9.24 -1.08
N ASP A 61 -19.28 -10.11 -0.08
CA ASP A 61 -20.30 -9.95 0.96
C ASP A 61 -19.91 -8.92 2.04
N LYS A 62 -18.63 -8.90 2.44
CA LYS A 62 -18.20 -8.17 3.65
C LYS A 62 -17.33 -6.94 3.38
N CYS A 63 -16.67 -6.86 2.24
CA CYS A 63 -15.61 -5.89 1.99
C CYS A 63 -15.91 -4.95 0.81
N ALA A 64 -16.56 -5.48 -0.24
CA ALA A 64 -16.73 -4.78 -1.51
C ALA A 64 -17.59 -3.52 -1.41
N ASN A 65 -18.54 -3.43 -0.48
CA ASN A 65 -19.35 -2.24 -0.27
C ASN A 65 -18.52 -0.99 0.03
N CYS A 66 -17.40 -1.17 0.72
CA CYS A 66 -16.47 -0.08 1.03
C CYS A 66 -15.29 -0.08 0.07
N HIS A 67 -14.61 -1.24 -0.11
CA HIS A 67 -13.36 -1.31 -0.87
C HIS A 67 -13.55 -1.45 -2.39
N GLY A 68 -14.77 -1.64 -2.87
CA GLY A 68 -15.07 -1.88 -4.29
C GLY A 68 -14.80 -3.34 -4.71
N GLU A 69 -15.49 -3.82 -5.74
CA GLU A 69 -15.35 -5.20 -6.23
C GLU A 69 -13.92 -5.53 -6.70
N LYS A 70 -13.21 -4.53 -7.21
CA LYS A 70 -11.83 -4.62 -7.69
C LYS A 70 -10.80 -4.11 -6.68
N GLY A 71 -11.26 -3.68 -5.50
CA GLY A 71 -10.39 -3.21 -4.43
C GLY A 71 -9.85 -1.79 -4.61
N PHE A 72 -10.47 -0.94 -5.44
CA PHE A 72 -10.00 0.43 -5.67
C PHE A 72 -10.37 1.41 -4.55
N GLY A 73 -11.11 0.99 -3.53
CA GLY A 73 -11.63 1.88 -2.49
C GLY A 73 -12.84 2.69 -2.95
N ASP A 74 -13.50 2.26 -4.02
CA ASP A 74 -14.58 2.91 -4.74
C ASP A 74 -15.93 2.19 -4.58
N GLY A 75 -16.11 1.45 -3.50
CA GLY A 75 -17.36 0.78 -3.20
C GLY A 75 -18.53 1.78 -3.01
N PRO A 76 -19.79 1.31 -3.13
CA PRO A 76 -20.96 2.19 -3.02
C PRO A 76 -21.02 2.99 -1.72
N GLU A 77 -20.45 2.49 -0.66
CA GLU A 77 -20.40 3.16 0.66
C GLU A 77 -19.12 3.97 0.88
N ALA A 78 -18.15 3.95 -0.05
CA ALA A 78 -16.84 4.58 0.14
C ALA A 78 -16.94 6.08 0.46
N GLY A 79 -17.86 6.79 -0.20
CA GLY A 79 -18.06 8.22 0.01
C GLY A 79 -18.68 8.62 1.36
N MET A 80 -19.08 7.64 2.18
CA MET A 80 -19.65 7.90 3.53
C MET A 80 -18.55 7.99 4.60
N TYR A 81 -17.30 7.73 4.25
CA TYR A 81 -16.19 7.64 5.22
C TYR A 81 -15.10 8.67 4.95
N ASP A 82 -14.55 9.22 6.04
CA ASP A 82 -13.38 10.09 6.05
C ASP A 82 -12.40 9.59 7.14
N PRO A 83 -11.21 9.15 6.78
CA PRO A 83 -10.70 8.98 5.41
C PRO A 83 -11.45 7.90 4.63
N PRO A 84 -11.44 7.97 3.29
CA PRO A 84 -12.06 6.95 2.45
C PRO A 84 -11.35 5.61 2.58
N PRO A 85 -12.02 4.48 2.23
CA PRO A 85 -11.41 3.16 2.25
C PRO A 85 -10.14 3.11 1.38
N ALA A 86 -9.09 2.47 1.90
CA ALA A 86 -7.84 2.32 1.17
C ALA A 86 -8.03 1.47 -0.10
N SER A 87 -7.28 1.80 -1.16
CA SER A 87 -7.23 0.99 -2.37
C SER A 87 -6.40 -0.28 -2.13
N LEU A 88 -7.05 -1.43 -2.08
CA LEU A 88 -6.41 -2.75 -1.95
C LEU A 88 -5.76 -3.22 -3.26
N ALA A 89 -5.97 -2.49 -4.35
CA ALA A 89 -5.31 -2.70 -5.64
C ALA A 89 -4.05 -1.84 -5.80
N ASP A 90 -3.74 -0.97 -4.85
CA ASP A 90 -2.51 -0.16 -4.89
C ASP A 90 -1.28 -1.04 -4.63
N ALA A 91 -0.52 -1.28 -5.70
CA ALA A 91 0.70 -2.09 -5.64
C ALA A 91 1.77 -1.50 -4.71
N SER A 92 1.87 -0.17 -4.60
CA SER A 92 2.86 0.49 -3.75
C SER A 92 2.60 0.23 -2.28
N MET A 93 1.33 0.28 -1.87
CA MET A 93 0.89 -0.01 -0.52
C MET A 93 0.92 -1.51 -0.24
N MET A 94 0.24 -2.31 -1.06
CA MET A 94 0.02 -3.73 -0.79
C MET A 94 1.29 -4.57 -0.83
N ASN A 95 2.23 -4.28 -1.75
CA ASN A 95 3.51 -5.00 -1.80
C ASN A 95 4.43 -4.66 -0.62
N GLY A 96 4.20 -3.52 0.04
CA GLY A 96 4.93 -3.11 1.23
C GLY A 96 4.44 -3.74 2.54
N MET A 97 3.22 -4.31 2.55
CA MET A 97 2.62 -4.93 3.72
C MET A 97 2.87 -6.45 3.74
N PRO A 98 3.47 -7.01 4.80
CA PRO A 98 3.51 -8.46 5.02
C PRO A 98 2.10 -9.06 5.16
N ASP A 99 1.94 -10.36 4.84
CA ASP A 99 0.66 -11.05 4.97
C ASP A 99 0.10 -11.01 6.39
N GLY A 100 0.97 -11.13 7.39
CA GLY A 100 0.58 -11.03 8.80
C GLY A 100 0.03 -9.65 9.17
N GLU A 101 0.52 -8.58 8.55
CA GLU A 101 -0.03 -7.23 8.74
C GLU A 101 -1.43 -7.12 8.17
N ILE A 102 -1.66 -7.62 6.95
CA ILE A 102 -2.98 -7.62 6.31
C ILE A 102 -3.96 -8.45 7.16
N TYR A 103 -3.54 -9.66 7.57
CA TYR A 103 -4.33 -10.53 8.43
C TYR A 103 -4.74 -9.84 9.73
N TRP A 104 -3.79 -9.16 10.39
CA TRP A 104 -4.04 -8.44 11.63
C TRP A 104 -5.03 -7.30 11.43
N LYS A 105 -4.88 -6.51 10.36
CA LYS A 105 -5.80 -5.40 10.02
C LYS A 105 -7.21 -5.90 9.77
N ILE A 106 -7.39 -7.02 9.08
CA ILE A 106 -8.70 -7.67 8.90
C ILE A 106 -9.25 -8.15 10.25
N THR A 107 -8.39 -8.74 11.07
CA THR A 107 -8.79 -9.32 12.37
C THR A 107 -9.28 -8.25 13.32
N GLU A 108 -8.49 -7.22 13.56
CA GLU A 108 -8.77 -6.22 14.60
C GLU A 108 -9.68 -5.10 14.10
N GLY A 109 -9.60 -4.76 12.81
CA GLY A 109 -10.28 -3.60 12.27
C GLY A 109 -9.75 -2.28 12.84
N ARG A 110 -10.20 -1.20 12.28
CA ARG A 110 -10.03 0.17 12.81
C ARG A 110 -11.17 1.02 12.28
N LYS A 111 -11.99 1.58 13.16
CA LYS A 111 -13.12 2.42 12.71
C LYS A 111 -12.69 3.40 11.61
N PRO A 112 -13.47 3.50 10.51
CA PRO A 112 -14.77 2.86 10.30
C PRO A 112 -14.73 1.39 9.89
N MET A 113 -13.56 0.79 9.53
CA MET A 113 -13.44 -0.62 9.17
C MET A 113 -13.75 -1.52 10.39
N PRO A 114 -14.73 -2.43 10.31
CA PRO A 114 -15.07 -3.31 11.42
C PRO A 114 -14.01 -4.38 11.69
N SER A 115 -14.02 -4.94 12.90
CA SER A 115 -13.27 -6.14 13.22
C SER A 115 -13.99 -7.38 12.68
N PHE A 116 -13.23 -8.28 12.04
CA PHE A 116 -13.75 -9.56 11.57
C PHE A 116 -13.35 -10.74 12.46
N LYS A 117 -12.73 -10.48 13.62
CA LYS A 117 -12.26 -11.49 14.56
C LYS A 117 -13.32 -12.51 14.96
N ASN A 118 -14.53 -12.03 15.24
CA ASN A 118 -15.65 -12.84 15.68
C ASN A 118 -16.63 -13.22 14.56
N GLN A 119 -16.42 -12.70 13.35
CA GLN A 119 -17.29 -12.91 12.20
C GLN A 119 -16.74 -13.94 11.21
N LEU A 120 -15.42 -14.09 11.17
CA LEU A 120 -14.71 -14.99 10.27
C LEU A 120 -13.73 -15.87 11.05
N SER A 121 -13.58 -17.11 10.62
CA SER A 121 -12.55 -18.00 11.17
C SER A 121 -11.14 -17.50 10.81
N ASP A 122 -10.12 -17.99 11.51
CA ASP A 122 -8.71 -17.71 11.19
C ASP A 122 -8.39 -18.10 9.75
N GLU A 123 -8.85 -19.28 9.33
CA GLU A 123 -8.65 -19.77 7.96
C GLU A 123 -9.28 -18.82 6.93
N GLN A 124 -10.52 -18.40 7.14
CA GLN A 124 -11.20 -17.46 6.23
C GLN A 124 -10.48 -16.12 6.11
N ARG A 125 -9.94 -15.59 7.22
CA ARG A 125 -9.16 -14.35 7.18
C ARG A 125 -7.84 -14.53 6.42
N TRP A 126 -7.18 -15.69 6.55
CA TRP A 126 -5.99 -16.01 5.77
C TRP A 126 -6.30 -16.27 4.28
N GLN A 127 -7.43 -16.86 3.97
CA GLN A 127 -7.93 -16.99 2.59
C GLN A 127 -8.16 -15.59 1.98
N LEU A 128 -8.75 -14.66 2.75
CA LEU A 128 -8.89 -13.26 2.32
C LEU A 128 -7.54 -12.60 2.01
N VAL A 129 -6.51 -12.80 2.82
CA VAL A 129 -5.15 -12.29 2.52
C VAL A 129 -4.69 -12.76 1.14
N ASN A 130 -4.85 -14.06 0.83
CA ASN A 130 -4.51 -14.61 -0.49
C ASN A 130 -5.32 -13.94 -1.61
N PHE A 131 -6.63 -13.76 -1.40
CA PHE A 131 -7.47 -13.10 -2.40
C PHE A 131 -7.08 -11.64 -2.63
N LEU A 132 -6.83 -10.87 -1.58
CA LEU A 132 -6.39 -9.47 -1.68
C LEU A 132 -5.10 -9.33 -2.48
N ARG A 133 -4.18 -10.28 -2.38
CA ARG A 133 -2.97 -10.32 -3.22
C ARG A 133 -3.28 -10.45 -4.72
N THR A 134 -4.42 -11.04 -5.07
CA THR A 134 -4.84 -11.14 -6.48
C THR A 134 -5.41 -9.85 -7.05
N LEU A 135 -5.85 -8.92 -6.19
CA LEU A 135 -6.36 -7.61 -6.62
C LEU A 135 -5.22 -6.67 -7.07
N VAL A 136 -4.01 -6.91 -6.59
CA VAL A 136 -2.84 -6.10 -6.96
C VAL A 136 -2.44 -6.43 -8.40
N PRO A 137 -2.35 -5.42 -9.28
CA PRO A 137 -1.91 -5.62 -10.65
C PRO A 137 -0.51 -6.24 -10.69
N LYS A 138 -0.36 -7.33 -11.44
CA LYS A 138 0.97 -7.91 -11.68
C LYS A 138 1.78 -6.97 -12.55
N PRO A 139 3.08 -6.76 -12.25
CA PRO A 139 3.96 -6.05 -13.16
C PRO A 139 3.89 -6.70 -14.56
N PRO A 140 3.95 -5.92 -15.63
CA PRO A 140 4.01 -6.49 -16.97
C PRO A 140 5.16 -7.48 -17.06
N ALA A 141 4.89 -8.68 -17.59
CA ALA A 141 5.93 -9.69 -17.80
C ALA A 141 7.09 -9.02 -18.57
N LYS A 142 8.33 -9.16 -18.05
CA LYS A 142 9.50 -8.71 -18.80
C LYS A 142 9.44 -9.40 -20.17
N LYS A 143 9.34 -8.62 -21.24
CA LYS A 143 9.47 -9.17 -22.61
C LYS A 143 10.77 -9.94 -22.63
N PRO A 144 10.79 -11.20 -23.15
CA PRO A 144 12.05 -11.91 -23.38
C PRO A 144 12.97 -10.98 -24.14
N GLY A 145 14.18 -10.77 -23.62
CA GLY A 145 15.12 -9.83 -24.21
C GLY A 145 15.25 -10.11 -25.70
N ALA A 146 15.06 -9.09 -26.53
CA ALA A 146 15.37 -9.16 -27.92
C ALA A 146 16.85 -9.60 -28.02
N ILE A 147 17.08 -10.77 -28.58
CA ILE A 147 18.41 -11.25 -28.91
C ILE A 147 18.97 -10.21 -29.88
N LYS A 148 19.98 -9.47 -29.39
CA LYS A 148 20.68 -8.50 -30.23
C LYS A 148 21.44 -9.26 -31.29
N PRO A 149 21.30 -8.92 -32.57
CA PRO A 149 22.05 -9.58 -33.67
C PRO A 149 23.55 -9.36 -33.53
#